data_235cdc1d7544691bb7d44597da30adc3
#
_entry.id   235cdc1d7544691bb7d44597da30adc3
#
_cell.length_a   1.000
_cell.length_b   1.000
_cell.length_c   1.000
_cell.angle_alpha   90.00
_cell.angle_beta   90.00
_cell.angle_gamma   90.00
#
_symmetry.space_group_name_H-M   'P 1'
#
loop_
_entity.id
_entity.type
_entity.pdbx_description
1 polymer ?
#
loop_
_entity_poly.entity_id
_entity_poly.type
_entity_poly.pdbx_seq_one_letter_code
_entity_poly.pdbx_strand_id
1 'polypeptide(L)' 'MYFIERRGGDRQWIRELNFKTEFKALIGARRKAISNLATYRVVHALWPNQVVCYVDGPELANKVEPKG' A
#
# COMPACT_ATOMS: atom_id res chain seq x y z
N MET A 1 -8.65 -13.05 -0.66
CA MET A 1 -7.25 -12.70 -0.44
C MET A 1 -6.92 -11.38 -1.10
N TYR A 2 -6.06 -10.60 -0.48
CA TYR A 2 -5.70 -9.28 -0.96
C TYR A 2 -4.19 -9.18 -1.08
N PHE A 3 -3.74 -8.50 -2.13
CA PHE A 3 -2.32 -8.26 -2.32
C PHE A 3 -2.02 -6.79 -2.10
N ILE A 4 -0.82 -6.53 -1.57
CA ILE A 4 -0.31 -5.18 -1.57
C ILE A 4 0.82 -5.10 -2.59
N GLU A 5 0.83 -4.01 -3.35
CA GLU A 5 1.77 -3.82 -4.43
C GLU A 5 2.42 -2.45 -4.31
N ARG A 6 3.73 -2.43 -4.51
CA ARG A 6 4.51 -1.20 -4.43
C ARG A 6 4.75 -0.66 -5.83
N ARG A 7 4.66 0.65 -5.96
CA ARG A 7 4.94 1.29 -7.23
C ARG A 7 6.44 1.34 -7.48
N GLY A 8 6.87 0.76 -8.60
CA GLY A 8 8.27 0.78 -9.00
C GLY A 8 8.64 2.08 -9.70
N GLY A 9 9.94 2.24 -9.95
CA GLY A 9 10.44 3.44 -10.58
C GLY A 9 9.99 3.66 -12.01
N ASP A 10 9.61 2.59 -12.70
CA ASP A 10 9.17 2.65 -14.10
C ASP A 10 7.65 2.54 -14.20
N ARG A 11 6.95 2.92 -13.15
CA ARG A 11 5.48 2.88 -13.07
C ARG A 11 4.90 1.47 -13.05
N GLN A 12 5.74 0.48 -12.87
CA GLN A 12 5.25 -0.87 -12.69
C GLN A 12 4.86 -1.10 -11.24
N TRP A 13 3.94 -2.03 -11.04
CA TRP A 13 3.52 -2.41 -9.70
C TRP A 13 4.17 -3.73 -9.34
N ILE A 14 4.81 -3.75 -8.18
CA ILE A 14 5.54 -4.91 -7.70
C ILE A 14 4.77 -5.51 -6.54
N ARG A 15 4.27 -6.71 -6.73
CA ARG A 15 3.53 -7.41 -5.68
C ARG A 15 4.48 -7.88 -4.61
N GLU A 16 4.20 -7.53 -3.37
CA GLU A 16 5.11 -7.85 -2.28
C GLU A 16 4.52 -8.83 -1.27
N LEU A 17 3.31 -8.58 -0.78
CA LEU A 17 2.73 -9.40 0.27
C LEU A 17 1.26 -9.64 -0.02
N ASN A 18 0.70 -10.64 0.66
CA ASN A 18 -0.73 -10.87 0.60
C ASN A 18 -1.30 -11.00 2.00
N PHE A 19 -2.59 -10.78 2.11
CA PHE A 19 -3.31 -10.84 3.37
C PHE A 19 -4.68 -11.45 3.13
N LYS A 20 -5.24 -12.07 4.16
CA LYS A 20 -6.55 -12.71 4.03
C LYS A 20 -7.70 -11.73 4.05
N THR A 21 -7.53 -10.60 4.70
CA THR A 21 -8.61 -9.62 4.84
C THR A 21 -8.17 -8.27 4.30
N GLU A 22 -9.16 -7.50 3.86
CA GLU A 22 -8.90 -6.15 3.37
C GLU A 22 -8.30 -5.26 4.46
N PHE A 23 -8.80 -5.40 5.67
CA PHE A 23 -8.33 -4.58 6.78
C PHE A 23 -6.84 -4.83 7.06
N LYS A 24 -6.44 -6.09 7.09
CA LYS A 24 -5.04 -6.43 7.33
C LYS A 24 -4.16 -5.95 6.19
N ALA A 25 -4.65 -6.07 4.95
CA ALA A 25 -3.92 -5.59 3.80
C ALA A 25 -3.72 -4.09 3.86
N LEU A 26 -4.76 -3.36 4.26
CA LEU A 26 -4.66 -1.92 4.38
C LEU A 26 -3.62 -1.51 5.41
N ILE A 27 -3.66 -2.14 6.58
CA ILE A 27 -2.68 -1.83 7.62
C ILE A 27 -1.27 -2.15 7.14
N GLY A 28 -1.09 -3.30 6.49
CA GLY A 28 0.21 -3.69 5.97
C GLY A 28 0.72 -2.72 4.93
N ALA A 29 -0.17 -2.29 4.03
CA ALA A 29 0.20 -1.34 2.98
C ALA A 29 0.63 -0.01 3.58
N ARG A 30 -0.10 0.47 4.59
CA ARG A 30 0.24 1.74 5.23
C ARG A 30 1.59 1.68 5.92
N ARG A 31 1.86 0.59 6.64
CA ARG A 31 3.13 0.44 7.32
C ARG A 31 4.29 0.41 6.33
N LYS A 32 4.15 -0.37 5.27
CA LYS A 32 5.20 -0.47 4.28
C LYS A 32 5.37 0.82 3.50
N ALA A 33 4.28 1.50 3.20
CA ALA A 33 4.33 2.75 2.47
C ALA A 33 5.12 3.80 3.25
N ILE A 34 4.85 3.92 4.54
CA ILE A 34 5.57 4.88 5.39
C ILE A 34 7.02 4.45 5.56
N SER A 35 7.25 3.17 5.84
CA SER A 35 8.59 2.67 6.08
C SER A 35 9.49 2.82 4.87
N ASN A 36 8.96 2.59 3.68
CA ASN A 36 9.74 2.64 2.45
C ASN A 36 9.61 3.96 1.70
N LEU A 37 8.77 4.86 2.20
CA LEU A 37 8.46 6.14 1.54
C LEU A 37 8.08 5.90 0.09
N ALA A 38 7.16 4.97 -0.11
CA ALA A 38 6.72 4.56 -1.44
C ALA A 38 5.21 4.56 -1.52
N THR A 39 4.70 4.49 -2.74
CA THR A 39 3.27 4.39 -2.96
C THR A 39 2.91 2.92 -3.07
N TYR A 40 1.88 2.52 -2.33
CA TYR A 40 1.37 1.16 -2.35
C TYR A 40 -0.09 1.18 -2.77
N ARG A 41 -0.56 0.04 -3.22
CA ARG A 41 -1.99 -0.14 -3.49
C ARG A 41 -2.41 -1.52 -3.00
N VAL A 42 -3.69 -1.62 -2.69
CA VAL A 42 -4.30 -2.89 -2.28
C VAL A 42 -5.21 -3.35 -3.42
N VAL A 43 -5.05 -4.60 -3.83
CA VAL A 43 -5.89 -5.17 -4.86
C VAL A 43 -6.44 -6.51 -4.38
N HIS A 44 -7.64 -6.85 -4.84
CA HIS A 44 -8.23 -8.15 -4.53
C HIS A 44 -7.72 -9.19 -5.52
N ALA A 45 -7.44 -10.39 -5.02
CA ALA A 45 -6.87 -11.45 -5.85
C ALA A 45 -7.74 -11.81 -7.05
N LEU A 46 -9.05 -11.78 -6.87
CA LEU A 46 -9.99 -12.13 -7.94
C LEU A 46 -10.27 -10.98 -8.90
N TRP A 47 -9.99 -9.76 -8.47
CA TRP A 47 -10.28 -8.56 -9.26
C TRP A 47 -9.06 -7.65 -9.28
N PRO A 48 -7.94 -8.13 -9.84
CA PRO A 48 -6.68 -7.38 -9.72
C PRO A 48 -6.67 -6.05 -10.47
N ASN A 49 -7.61 -5.86 -11.40
CA ASN A 49 -7.71 -4.59 -12.12
C ASN A 49 -8.50 -3.54 -11.35
N GLN A 50 -9.13 -3.94 -10.25
CA GLN A 50 -9.89 -3.02 -9.43
C GLN A 50 -9.11 -2.75 -8.15
N VAL A 51 -8.60 -1.54 -8.04
CA VAL A 51 -7.79 -1.17 -6.89
C VAL A 51 -8.71 -0.84 -5.72
N VAL A 52 -8.47 -1.48 -4.58
CA VAL A 52 -9.26 -1.19 -3.38
C VAL A 52 -8.91 0.19 -2.86
N CYS A 53 -7.62 0.48 -2.76
CA CYS A 53 -7.19 1.79 -2.31
C CYS A 53 -5.72 2.00 -2.67
N TYR A 54 -5.31 3.27 -2.68
CA TYR A 54 -3.91 3.66 -2.83
C TYR A 54 -3.43 4.25 -1.53
N VAL A 55 -2.16 4.02 -1.22
CA VAL A 55 -1.54 4.54 -0.02
C VAL A 55 -0.24 5.21 -0.41
N ASP A 56 -0.17 6.51 -0.20
CA ASP A 56 1.00 7.29 -0.55
C ASP A 56 1.85 7.50 0.71
N GLY A 57 2.98 6.79 0.77
CA GLY A 57 3.84 6.82 1.94
C GLY A 57 4.40 8.20 2.26
N PRO A 58 4.97 8.92 1.28
CA PRO A 58 5.48 10.27 1.55
C PRO A 58 4.41 11.20 2.09
N GLU A 59 3.21 11.14 1.54
CA GLU A 59 2.13 11.99 2.00
C GLU A 59 1.72 11.62 3.43
N LEU A 60 1.60 10.32 3.72
CA LEU A 60 1.25 9.88 5.06
C LEU A 60 2.32 10.26 6.08
N ALA A 61 3.58 10.13 5.70
CA ALA A 61 4.67 10.49 6.60
C ALA A 61 4.64 11.97 6.95
N ASN A 62 4.25 12.80 6.00
CA ASN A 62 4.13 14.23 6.25
C ASN A 62 2.96 14.55 7.16
N LYS A 63 1.90 13.75 7.09
CA LYS A 63 0.72 14.00 7.91
C LYS A 63 0.87 13.52 9.34
N VAL A 64 1.73 12.52 9.54
CA VAL A 64 1.99 12.01 10.88
C VAL A 64 3.03 12.90 11.51
N GLU A 65 2.56 13.99 12.11
CA GLU A 65 3.46 14.94 12.69
C GLU A 65 3.72 14.62 14.13
N PRO A 66 4.95 14.78 14.57
CA PRO A 66 5.22 14.71 16.00
C PRO A 66 4.49 15.86 16.65
N LYS A 67 3.84 15.59 17.74
CA LYS A 67 3.19 16.64 18.49
C LYS A 67 4.25 17.51 19.09
N GLY A 68 4.41 18.57 18.47
CA GLY A 68 5.46 19.50 18.91
C GLY A 68 5.04 20.28 20.04
#